data_632bc149c0afed2641891d4fd71ce55a
#
_entry.id   632bc149c0afed2641891d4fd71ce55a
#
_cell.length_a   1.000
_cell.length_b   1.000
_cell.length_c   1.000
_cell.angle_alpha   90.00
_cell.angle_beta   90.00
_cell.angle_gamma   90.00
#
_symmetry.space_group_name_H-M   'P 1'
#
loop_
_entity.id
_entity.type
_entity.pdbx_description
1 polymer ?
#
loop_
_entity_poly.entity_id
_entity_poly.type
_entity_poly.pdbx_seq_one_letter_code
_entity_poly.pdbx_strand_id
1 'polypeptide(L)'
;DAQGVGVYIHNVANLTVTGKLALATLTPAAVTDLRSWFALQLGDVTVAGGLDPSLIDLSATLSINRLAYNSASGATATGVAAKRLNWATAFDLDADGSKDILDPGLELPLAASLPIDFAASLQLQVSGTLQGTGTGGAILVLGPLTLKGSAGFALTQQTVDADTDGNGSADLLGASLTTLALDAQGVGVEISGAASLTVTGKLALATLKPAEVTDLRSWFALKLADVTVTGTLSAVTLTADLTIDGLGYNGASGATATGVAAKRLNWATAFDLDADG
;
A
#
# COMPACT_ATOMS: atom_id res chain seq x y z
N ASP A 1 4.60 20.90 -6.62
CA ASP A 1 3.19 20.89 -6.96
C ASP A 1 3.04 20.70 -8.47
N ALA A 2 2.40 19.62 -8.89
CA ALA A 2 2.12 19.32 -10.28
C ALA A 2 0.67 19.68 -10.60
N GLN A 3 0.46 20.65 -11.48
CA GLN A 3 -0.86 21.09 -11.92
C GLN A 3 -1.09 20.68 -13.37
N GLY A 4 -1.44 19.39 -13.57
CA GLY A 4 -1.75 18.86 -14.88
C GLY A 4 -0.54 18.66 -15.79
N VAL A 5 0.53 18.07 -15.25
CA VAL A 5 1.69 17.69 -16.08
C VAL A 5 1.25 16.54 -16.98
N GLY A 6 1.18 16.82 -18.29
CA GLY A 6 0.84 15.82 -19.30
C GLY A 6 2.07 15.06 -19.78
N VAL A 7 1.96 13.75 -19.86
CA VAL A 7 2.91 12.87 -20.56
C VAL A 7 2.19 12.26 -21.75
N TYR A 8 2.63 12.64 -22.95
CA TYR A 8 2.09 12.14 -24.19
C TYR A 8 3.13 11.27 -24.90
N ILE A 9 2.76 10.01 -25.15
CA ILE A 9 3.56 9.08 -25.93
C ILE A 9 2.78 8.82 -27.22
N HIS A 10 3.31 9.33 -28.35
CA HIS A 10 2.64 9.29 -29.64
C HIS A 10 2.16 7.88 -29.99
N ASN A 11 0.86 7.74 -30.31
CA ASN A 11 0.19 6.47 -30.61
C ASN A 11 0.32 5.38 -29.55
N VAL A 12 0.57 5.73 -28.27
CA VAL A 12 0.71 4.77 -27.17
C VAL A 12 -0.11 5.17 -25.95
N ALA A 13 0.13 6.36 -25.40
CA ALA A 13 -0.51 6.76 -24.15
C ALA A 13 -0.63 8.28 -24.00
N ASN A 14 -1.68 8.69 -23.30
CA ASN A 14 -1.85 10.06 -22.81
C ASN A 14 -2.15 10.00 -21.30
N LEU A 15 -1.25 10.56 -20.49
CA LEU A 15 -1.35 10.59 -19.05
C LEU A 15 -1.29 12.03 -18.54
N THR A 16 -2.13 12.37 -17.59
CA THR A 16 -2.10 13.64 -16.87
C THR A 16 -1.89 13.37 -15.39
N VAL A 17 -0.89 14.02 -14.80
CA VAL A 17 -0.55 13.89 -13.38
C VAL A 17 -0.77 15.22 -12.69
N THR A 18 -1.52 15.20 -11.58
CA THR A 18 -1.67 16.32 -10.67
C THR A 18 -1.32 15.86 -9.26
N GLY A 19 -0.92 16.78 -8.38
CA GLY A 19 -0.67 16.44 -6.98
C GLY A 19 0.56 17.10 -6.38
N LYS A 20 0.90 16.69 -5.18
CA LYS A 20 2.00 17.25 -4.37
C LYS A 20 3.00 16.16 -4.04
N LEU A 21 4.28 16.54 -3.99
CA LEU A 21 5.39 15.67 -3.66
C LEU A 21 6.35 16.40 -2.72
N ALA A 22 6.68 15.76 -1.60
CA ALA A 22 7.78 16.13 -0.73
C ALA A 22 8.82 15.00 -0.71
N LEU A 23 10.09 15.38 -0.75
CA LEU A 23 11.22 14.45 -0.72
C LEU A 23 12.27 15.00 0.22
N ALA A 24 12.80 14.14 1.07
CA ALA A 24 13.94 14.45 1.91
C ALA A 24 15.02 13.38 1.81
N THR A 25 16.26 13.83 1.80
CA THR A 25 17.44 12.97 1.88
C THR A 25 18.34 13.46 2.99
N LEU A 26 18.93 12.54 3.74
CA LEU A 26 19.89 12.84 4.78
C LEU A 26 21.13 11.97 4.60
N THR A 27 22.29 12.58 4.64
CA THR A 27 23.58 11.90 4.59
C THR A 27 24.51 12.47 5.66
N PRO A 28 25.38 11.66 6.31
CA PRO A 28 26.37 12.16 7.25
C PRO A 28 27.40 13.08 6.58
N ALA A 29 27.93 14.03 7.35
CA ALA A 29 29.02 14.89 6.90
C ALA A 29 30.37 14.14 6.79
N ALA A 30 30.55 13.07 7.57
CA ALA A 30 31.77 12.26 7.54
C ALA A 30 31.78 11.34 6.32
N VAL A 31 32.76 11.48 5.45
CA VAL A 31 32.91 10.70 4.20
C VAL A 31 33.08 9.20 4.41
N THR A 32 33.46 8.77 5.60
CA THR A 32 33.61 7.36 5.98
C THR A 32 32.32 6.74 6.49
N ASP A 33 31.28 7.54 6.75
CA ASP A 33 29.95 7.07 7.12
C ASP A 33 29.08 7.04 5.87
N LEU A 34 28.82 5.83 5.37
CA LEU A 34 28.08 5.60 4.12
C LEU A 34 26.56 5.43 4.33
N ARG A 35 26.09 5.74 5.54
CA ARG A 35 24.63 5.67 5.79
C ARG A 35 23.91 6.78 5.01
N SER A 36 22.70 6.47 4.60
CA SER A 36 21.80 7.44 3.97
C SER A 36 20.35 7.12 4.33
N TRP A 37 19.55 8.16 4.40
CA TRP A 37 18.13 8.07 4.65
C TRP A 37 17.37 8.82 3.57
N PHE A 38 16.23 8.26 3.23
CA PHE A 38 15.36 8.80 2.19
C PHE A 38 13.90 8.73 2.65
N ALA A 39 13.19 9.83 2.49
CA ALA A 39 11.77 9.94 2.69
C ALA A 39 11.08 10.50 1.46
N LEU A 40 9.93 9.95 1.11
CA LEU A 40 9.06 10.44 0.06
C LEU A 40 7.63 10.50 0.59
N GLN A 41 6.99 11.65 0.44
CA GLN A 41 5.57 11.86 0.71
C GLN A 41 4.89 12.35 -0.56
N LEU A 42 3.82 11.67 -0.97
CA LEU A 42 2.87 12.18 -1.95
C LEU A 42 1.55 12.48 -1.25
N GLY A 43 0.89 13.56 -1.67
CA GLY A 43 -0.45 13.94 -1.23
C GLY A 43 -1.32 14.32 -2.41
N ASP A 44 -2.56 13.81 -2.40
CA ASP A 44 -3.61 14.14 -3.37
C ASP A 44 -3.16 14.00 -4.84
N VAL A 45 -2.41 12.94 -5.14
CA VAL A 45 -1.92 12.70 -6.49
C VAL A 45 -3.00 11.98 -7.31
N THR A 46 -3.33 12.58 -8.43
CA THR A 46 -4.24 11.98 -9.41
C THR A 46 -3.49 11.72 -10.72
N VAL A 47 -3.53 10.49 -11.18
CA VAL A 47 -3.05 10.09 -12.50
C VAL A 47 -4.27 9.68 -13.32
N ALA A 48 -4.61 10.50 -14.31
CA ALA A 48 -5.67 10.21 -15.25
C ALA A 48 -5.08 9.94 -16.63
N GLY A 49 -5.63 8.98 -17.36
CA GLY A 49 -5.16 8.72 -18.71
C GLY A 49 -5.71 7.45 -19.33
N GLY A 50 -5.26 7.21 -20.53
CA GLY A 50 -5.61 6.03 -21.32
C GLY A 50 -4.46 5.65 -22.25
N LEU A 51 -4.53 4.43 -22.75
CA LEU A 51 -3.72 3.98 -23.89
C LEU A 51 -4.43 4.31 -25.20
N ASP A 52 -3.68 4.30 -26.31
CA ASP A 52 -4.28 4.46 -27.62
C ASP A 52 -5.33 3.36 -27.88
N PRO A 53 -6.59 3.71 -28.16
CA PRO A 53 -7.66 2.73 -28.33
C PRO A 53 -7.43 1.73 -29.48
N SER A 54 -6.54 2.07 -30.42
CA SER A 54 -6.15 1.15 -31.50
C SER A 54 -5.28 -0.01 -31.01
N LEU A 55 -4.65 0.14 -29.83
CA LEU A 55 -3.87 -0.91 -29.18
C LEU A 55 -4.69 -1.64 -28.12
N ILE A 56 -5.14 -0.90 -27.11
CA ILE A 56 -5.93 -1.40 -25.98
C ILE A 56 -6.74 -0.21 -25.48
N ASP A 57 -8.07 -0.34 -25.41
CA ASP A 57 -8.92 0.70 -24.82
C ASP A 57 -8.83 0.61 -23.28
N LEU A 58 -7.83 1.30 -22.74
CA LEU A 58 -7.61 1.47 -21.29
C LEU A 58 -7.98 2.91 -20.90
N SER A 59 -8.95 3.06 -20.05
CA SER A 59 -9.43 4.34 -19.53
C SER A 59 -9.65 4.26 -18.03
N ALA A 60 -8.73 4.83 -17.24
CA ALA A 60 -8.80 4.81 -15.80
C ALA A 60 -8.22 6.06 -15.15
N THR A 61 -8.72 6.39 -13.97
CA THR A 61 -8.13 7.37 -13.06
C THR A 61 -7.63 6.64 -11.81
N LEU A 62 -6.36 6.83 -11.50
CA LEU A 62 -5.75 6.43 -10.22
C LEU A 62 -5.59 7.68 -9.37
N SER A 63 -6.27 7.72 -8.23
CA SER A 63 -6.10 8.76 -7.22
C SER A 63 -5.35 8.18 -6.04
N ILE A 64 -4.19 8.76 -5.70
CA ILE A 64 -3.39 8.39 -4.54
C ILE A 64 -3.61 9.46 -3.48
N ASN A 65 -4.37 9.13 -2.44
CA ASN A 65 -4.65 10.03 -1.34
C ASN A 65 -3.40 10.25 -0.47
N ARG A 66 -2.65 9.19 -0.26
CA ARG A 66 -1.38 9.21 0.47
C ARG A 66 -0.42 8.16 -0.09
N LEU A 67 0.84 8.54 -0.26
CA LEU A 67 1.96 7.62 -0.36
C LEU A 67 3.06 8.14 0.55
N ALA A 68 3.53 7.28 1.45
CA ALA A 68 4.67 7.54 2.33
C ALA A 68 5.68 6.41 2.17
N TYR A 69 6.93 6.76 1.94
CA TYR A 69 8.03 5.81 1.82
C TYR A 69 9.22 6.25 2.67
N ASN A 70 9.70 5.37 3.53
CA ASN A 70 10.80 5.60 4.46
C ASN A 70 11.85 4.52 4.29
N SER A 71 13.06 4.89 3.93
CA SER A 71 14.14 3.93 3.75
C SER A 71 15.46 4.42 4.36
N ALA A 72 16.33 3.47 4.64
CA ALA A 72 17.70 3.69 5.04
C ALA A 72 18.62 2.69 4.34
N SER A 73 19.83 3.09 4.03
CA SER A 73 20.84 2.25 3.40
C SER A 73 22.25 2.60 3.87
N GLY A 74 23.19 1.69 3.59
CA GLY A 74 24.59 1.86 3.96
C GLY A 74 24.89 1.53 5.41
N ALA A 75 26.17 1.72 5.80
CA ALA A 75 26.67 1.42 7.14
C ALA A 75 27.79 2.41 7.53
N THR A 76 28.05 2.51 8.82
CA THR A 76 29.24 3.22 9.32
C THR A 76 30.52 2.49 8.92
N ALA A 77 31.66 3.17 9.04
CA ALA A 77 32.97 2.55 8.79
C ALA A 77 33.24 1.28 9.65
N THR A 78 32.56 1.14 10.78
CA THR A 78 32.62 -0.03 11.66
C THR A 78 31.56 -1.12 11.34
N GLY A 79 30.80 -0.95 10.23
CA GLY A 79 29.84 -1.92 9.76
C GLY A 79 28.45 -1.85 10.41
N VAL A 80 28.14 -0.79 11.19
CA VAL A 80 26.79 -0.61 11.75
C VAL A 80 25.84 -0.12 10.66
N ALA A 81 24.90 -0.96 10.26
CA ALA A 81 23.92 -0.65 9.22
C ALA A 81 22.99 0.50 9.63
N ALA A 82 22.58 1.32 8.65
CA ALA A 82 21.56 2.33 8.86
C ALA A 82 20.22 1.66 9.19
N LYS A 83 19.50 2.21 10.18
CA LYS A 83 18.10 1.90 10.47
C LYS A 83 17.24 3.05 9.96
N ARG A 84 15.99 2.77 9.57
CA ARG A 84 15.04 3.81 9.16
C ARG A 84 14.93 4.90 10.22
N LEU A 85 14.83 6.15 9.78
CA LEU A 85 14.73 7.31 10.65
C LEU A 85 13.29 7.51 11.12
N ASN A 86 13.11 7.90 12.37
CA ASN A 86 11.85 8.47 12.82
C ASN A 86 11.84 9.95 12.44
N TRP A 87 11.25 10.28 11.30
CA TRP A 87 11.24 11.63 10.74
C TRP A 87 10.42 12.62 11.58
N ALA A 88 9.45 12.13 12.36
CA ALA A 88 8.64 12.96 13.26
C ALA A 88 9.43 13.54 14.44
N THR A 89 10.57 12.93 14.80
CA THR A 89 11.34 13.31 15.99
C THR A 89 12.83 13.45 15.76
N ALA A 90 13.28 13.44 14.48
CA ALA A 90 14.70 13.42 14.17
C ALA A 90 15.37 14.79 14.24
N PHE A 91 14.60 15.86 14.00
CA PHE A 91 15.15 17.19 13.77
C PHE A 91 14.75 18.19 14.85
N ASP A 92 15.62 19.14 15.09
CA ASP A 92 15.43 20.37 15.82
C ASP A 92 16.00 21.45 14.87
N LEU A 93 15.13 22.03 14.05
CA LEU A 93 15.55 22.87 12.90
C LEU A 93 15.87 24.30 13.32
N ASP A 94 15.30 24.77 14.43
CA ASP A 94 15.51 26.14 14.96
C ASP A 94 16.39 26.19 16.21
N ALA A 95 16.84 25.02 16.70
CA ALA A 95 17.71 24.86 17.86
C ALA A 95 17.07 25.34 19.19
N ASP A 96 15.75 25.24 19.32
CA ASP A 96 15.02 25.60 20.56
C ASP A 96 14.95 24.46 21.59
N GLY A 97 15.43 23.25 21.21
CA GLY A 97 15.43 22.04 22.04
C GLY A 97 14.16 21.18 21.86
N SER A 98 13.19 21.63 21.08
CA SER A 98 12.01 20.88 20.68
C SER A 98 12.28 20.09 19.39
N LYS A 99 11.39 19.17 19.01
CA LYS A 99 11.50 18.44 17.75
C LYS A 99 10.53 19.02 16.72
N ASP A 100 11.09 19.26 15.54
CA ASP A 100 10.36 19.84 14.41
C ASP A 100 9.99 18.77 13.39
N ILE A 101 8.82 18.97 12.77
CA ILE A 101 8.39 18.20 11.62
C ILE A 101 8.87 18.90 10.35
N LEU A 102 9.58 18.16 9.50
CA LEU A 102 10.00 18.64 8.20
C LEU A 102 8.78 18.72 7.26
N ASP A 103 8.36 19.94 6.89
CA ASP A 103 7.25 20.17 5.97
C ASP A 103 7.68 21.03 4.76
N PRO A 104 8.25 20.39 3.71
CA PRO A 104 8.65 21.11 2.50
C PRO A 104 7.47 21.74 1.74
N GLY A 105 6.24 21.33 2.03
CA GLY A 105 5.05 21.89 1.39
C GLY A 105 4.78 23.33 1.76
N LEU A 106 5.24 23.79 2.92
CA LEU A 106 5.09 25.18 3.37
C LEU A 106 5.93 26.16 2.56
N GLU A 107 7.00 25.70 1.89
CA GLU A 107 7.86 26.54 1.03
C GLU A 107 7.28 26.74 -0.38
N LEU A 108 6.19 26.08 -0.72
CA LEU A 108 5.55 26.26 -2.02
C LEU A 108 4.89 27.63 -2.13
N PRO A 109 4.83 28.26 -3.33
CA PRO A 109 4.16 29.54 -3.54
C PRO A 109 2.69 29.57 -3.11
N LEU A 110 2.00 28.43 -3.20
CA LEU A 110 0.68 28.18 -2.61
C LEU A 110 0.91 27.16 -1.49
N ALA A 111 1.28 27.65 -0.32
CA ALA A 111 1.61 26.81 0.83
C ALA A 111 0.57 25.72 1.05
N ALA A 112 1.02 24.49 1.06
CA ALA A 112 0.18 23.32 1.26
C ALA A 112 0.95 22.32 2.10
N SER A 113 0.52 22.10 3.33
CA SER A 113 1.18 21.16 4.25
C SER A 113 1.36 19.79 3.60
N LEU A 114 2.59 19.30 3.65
CA LEU A 114 2.99 17.97 3.19
C LEU A 114 4.11 17.44 4.10
N PRO A 115 3.78 17.14 5.36
CA PRO A 115 4.75 16.80 6.38
C PRO A 115 5.39 15.45 6.12
N ILE A 116 6.68 15.36 6.39
CA ILE A 116 7.44 14.11 6.46
C ILE A 116 7.55 13.74 7.95
N ASP A 117 6.56 13.00 8.44
CA ASP A 117 6.34 12.68 9.86
C ASP A 117 6.37 11.17 10.17
N PHE A 118 7.06 10.40 9.36
CA PHE A 118 7.04 8.93 9.43
C PHE A 118 7.77 8.40 10.66
N ALA A 119 7.14 7.47 11.36
CA ALA A 119 7.81 6.64 12.37
C ALA A 119 8.90 5.76 11.73
N ALA A 120 9.91 5.37 12.51
CA ALA A 120 10.97 4.46 12.03
C ALA A 120 10.44 3.08 11.62
N SER A 121 9.32 2.64 12.18
CA SER A 121 8.65 1.39 11.82
C SER A 121 8.08 1.40 10.40
N LEU A 122 7.57 2.55 9.92
CA LEU A 122 6.98 2.66 8.59
C LEU A 122 8.04 2.47 7.50
N GLN A 123 7.76 1.60 6.54
CA GLN A 123 8.54 1.44 5.32
C GLN A 123 7.80 1.99 4.11
N LEU A 124 6.54 1.58 3.94
CA LEU A 124 5.68 2.00 2.84
C LEU A 124 4.24 2.10 3.33
N GLN A 125 3.58 3.17 2.97
CA GLN A 125 2.13 3.31 3.07
C GLN A 125 1.62 3.90 1.77
N VAL A 126 0.61 3.30 1.18
CA VAL A 126 -0.08 3.87 0.03
C VAL A 126 -1.57 3.61 0.16
N SER A 127 -2.38 4.64 -0.12
CA SER A 127 -3.82 4.51 -0.18
C SER A 127 -4.38 5.35 -1.32
N GLY A 128 -5.48 4.89 -1.88
CA GLY A 128 -6.09 5.57 -3.02
C GLY A 128 -7.29 4.85 -3.57
N THR A 129 -7.71 5.29 -4.75
CA THR A 129 -8.81 4.70 -5.51
C THR A 129 -8.39 4.50 -6.97
N LEU A 130 -8.83 3.42 -7.55
CA LEU A 130 -8.81 3.17 -8.99
C LEU A 130 -10.24 3.23 -9.51
N GLN A 131 -10.49 4.00 -10.56
CA GLN A 131 -11.80 4.16 -11.14
C GLN A 131 -11.74 4.07 -12.67
N GLY A 132 -12.60 3.27 -13.26
CA GLY A 132 -12.83 3.25 -14.71
C GLY A 132 -13.51 4.52 -15.17
N THR A 133 -12.99 5.13 -16.24
CA THR A 133 -13.50 6.38 -16.85
C THR A 133 -14.03 6.17 -18.26
N GLY A 134 -13.87 4.98 -18.83
CA GLY A 134 -14.46 4.60 -20.11
C GLY A 134 -16.00 4.47 -20.05
N THR A 135 -16.60 4.18 -21.17
CA THR A 135 -18.08 4.05 -21.29
C THR A 135 -18.60 2.99 -20.31
N GLY A 136 -19.60 3.38 -19.50
CA GLY A 136 -20.16 2.51 -18.46
C GLY A 136 -19.23 2.21 -17.29
N GLY A 137 -18.21 3.04 -17.05
CA GLY A 137 -17.21 2.83 -15.99
C GLY A 137 -16.14 1.81 -16.37
N ALA A 138 -15.90 1.60 -17.68
CA ALA A 138 -14.85 0.70 -18.14
C ALA A 138 -13.47 1.19 -17.72
N ILE A 139 -12.67 0.24 -17.23
CA ILE A 139 -11.23 0.38 -16.99
C ILE A 139 -10.47 -0.05 -18.23
N LEU A 140 -10.89 -1.16 -18.81
CA LEU A 140 -10.21 -1.82 -19.93
C LEU A 140 -11.24 -2.47 -20.84
N VAL A 141 -11.10 -2.29 -22.15
CA VAL A 141 -11.87 -3.00 -23.17
C VAL A 141 -10.92 -3.74 -24.12
N LEU A 142 -11.14 -5.05 -24.27
CA LEU A 142 -10.39 -5.94 -25.14
C LEU A 142 -11.37 -6.75 -26.00
N GLY A 143 -11.74 -6.23 -27.19
CA GLY A 143 -12.74 -6.87 -28.02
C GLY A 143 -14.07 -7.04 -27.29
N PRO A 144 -14.58 -8.27 -27.08
CA PRO A 144 -15.82 -8.50 -26.35
C PRO A 144 -15.69 -8.39 -24.82
N LEU A 145 -14.47 -8.33 -24.27
CA LEU A 145 -14.19 -8.30 -22.83
C LEU A 145 -14.10 -6.86 -22.33
N THR A 146 -14.87 -6.53 -21.30
CA THR A 146 -14.79 -5.27 -20.58
C THR A 146 -14.54 -5.53 -19.09
N LEU A 147 -13.49 -4.89 -18.53
CA LEU A 147 -13.27 -4.74 -17.10
C LEU A 147 -13.76 -3.36 -16.67
N LYS A 148 -14.58 -3.28 -15.64
CA LYS A 148 -15.21 -2.02 -15.19
C LYS A 148 -15.27 -1.90 -13.67
N GLY A 149 -15.63 -0.70 -13.18
CA GLY A 149 -15.91 -0.42 -11.78
C GLY A 149 -14.89 0.46 -11.10
N SER A 150 -14.89 0.43 -9.77
CA SER A 150 -13.95 1.16 -8.93
C SER A 150 -13.54 0.34 -7.71
N ALA A 151 -12.36 0.62 -7.18
CA ALA A 151 -11.88 0.02 -5.94
C ALA A 151 -11.05 1.03 -5.15
N GLY A 152 -11.36 1.14 -3.85
CA GLY A 152 -10.48 1.75 -2.87
C GLY A 152 -9.41 0.76 -2.43
N PHE A 153 -8.21 1.22 -2.13
CA PHE A 153 -7.14 0.37 -1.60
C PHE A 153 -6.31 1.09 -0.55
N ALA A 154 -5.77 0.31 0.40
CA ALA A 154 -4.74 0.76 1.32
C ALA A 154 -3.73 -0.37 1.54
N LEU A 155 -2.45 -0.07 1.35
CA LEU A 155 -1.32 -0.97 1.59
C LEU A 155 -0.40 -0.33 2.60
N THR A 156 -0.03 -1.08 3.65
CA THR A 156 1.01 -0.65 4.60
C THR A 156 2.03 -1.76 4.77
N GLN A 157 3.31 -1.39 4.77
CA GLN A 157 4.42 -2.25 5.13
C GLN A 157 5.22 -1.57 6.24
N GLN A 158 5.38 -2.27 7.35
CA GLN A 158 6.05 -1.75 8.54
C GLN A 158 6.79 -2.84 9.30
N THR A 159 7.72 -2.42 10.13
CA THR A 159 8.41 -3.30 11.08
C THR A 159 7.65 -3.30 12.39
N VAL A 160 7.41 -4.49 12.94
CA VAL A 160 6.68 -4.68 14.20
C VAL A 160 7.40 -5.72 15.06
N ASP A 161 7.19 -5.61 16.36
CA ASP A 161 7.45 -6.70 17.30
C ASP A 161 6.13 -7.46 17.52
N ALA A 162 6.18 -8.78 17.57
CA ALA A 162 4.97 -9.60 17.66
C ALA A 162 5.09 -10.68 18.76
N ASP A 163 4.00 -10.86 19.50
CA ASP A 163 3.80 -11.98 20.39
C ASP A 163 3.19 -13.14 19.60
N THR A 164 4.02 -14.15 19.27
CA THR A 164 3.57 -15.27 18.43
C THR A 164 3.10 -16.47 19.24
N ASP A 165 3.31 -16.51 20.54
CA ASP A 165 2.89 -17.61 21.42
C ASP A 165 1.75 -17.25 22.38
N GLY A 166 1.34 -15.97 22.44
CA GLY A 166 0.20 -15.47 23.19
C GLY A 166 0.47 -15.29 24.68
N ASN A 167 1.74 -15.09 25.07
CA ASN A 167 2.12 -14.94 26.48
C ASN A 167 2.11 -13.49 26.96
N GLY A 168 1.81 -12.51 26.09
CA GLY A 168 1.77 -11.09 26.37
C GLY A 168 3.13 -10.38 26.24
N SER A 169 4.13 -11.06 25.69
CA SER A 169 5.45 -10.48 25.43
C SER A 169 5.88 -10.77 24.00
N ALA A 170 6.40 -9.78 23.29
CA ALA A 170 6.87 -9.98 21.93
C ALA A 170 8.09 -10.95 21.90
N ASP A 171 7.94 -12.03 21.16
CA ASP A 171 8.97 -13.05 20.93
C ASP A 171 9.54 -13.02 19.50
N LEU A 172 8.90 -12.31 18.58
CA LEU A 172 9.34 -12.08 17.21
C LEU A 172 9.64 -10.59 17.02
N LEU A 173 10.92 -10.22 17.09
CA LEU A 173 11.33 -8.82 17.03
C LEU A 173 11.68 -8.37 15.62
N GLY A 174 11.30 -7.14 15.28
CA GLY A 174 11.64 -6.50 13.99
C GLY A 174 11.01 -7.17 12.77
N ALA A 175 9.94 -7.92 12.93
CA ALA A 175 9.25 -8.61 11.85
C ALA A 175 8.65 -7.63 10.82
N SER A 176 8.54 -8.08 9.57
CA SER A 176 7.88 -7.32 8.51
C SER A 176 6.40 -7.66 8.48
N LEU A 177 5.57 -6.68 8.82
CA LEU A 177 4.11 -6.74 8.67
C LEU A 177 3.70 -6.00 7.40
N THR A 178 2.99 -6.70 6.52
CA THR A 178 2.34 -6.11 5.35
C THR A 178 0.84 -6.29 5.47
N THR A 179 0.09 -5.20 5.34
CA THR A 179 -1.38 -5.21 5.32
C THR A 179 -1.90 -4.62 4.02
N LEU A 180 -2.95 -5.21 3.48
CA LEU A 180 -3.68 -4.71 2.32
C LEU A 180 -5.17 -4.71 2.63
N ALA A 181 -5.82 -3.58 2.38
CA ALA A 181 -7.27 -3.48 2.36
C ALA A 181 -7.75 -3.10 0.96
N LEU A 182 -8.84 -3.71 0.53
CA LEU A 182 -9.54 -3.38 -0.71
C LEU A 182 -11.02 -3.18 -0.41
N ASP A 183 -11.62 -2.18 -1.06
CA ASP A 183 -13.05 -1.91 -1.06
C ASP A 183 -13.53 -1.88 -2.52
N ALA A 184 -14.07 -3.01 -2.97
CA ALA A 184 -14.55 -3.19 -4.34
C ALA A 184 -15.96 -2.62 -4.46
N GLN A 185 -16.14 -1.65 -5.36
CA GLN A 185 -17.42 -1.00 -5.62
C GLN A 185 -17.87 -1.29 -7.05
N GLY A 186 -18.43 -2.47 -7.26
CA GLY A 186 -18.88 -2.92 -8.56
C GLY A 186 -17.76 -3.24 -9.54
N VAL A 187 -16.67 -3.84 -9.06
CA VAL A 187 -15.63 -4.36 -9.96
C VAL A 187 -16.21 -5.50 -10.78
N GLY A 188 -16.26 -5.34 -12.08
CA GLY A 188 -16.95 -6.27 -12.97
C GLY A 188 -16.14 -6.67 -14.19
N VAL A 189 -16.42 -7.88 -14.65
CA VAL A 189 -15.97 -8.42 -15.94
C VAL A 189 -17.21 -8.68 -16.77
N GLU A 190 -17.25 -8.14 -17.96
CA GLU A 190 -18.34 -8.33 -18.93
C GLU A 190 -17.79 -8.88 -20.24
N ILE A 191 -18.42 -9.92 -20.74
CA ILE A 191 -18.22 -10.45 -22.08
C ILE A 191 -19.48 -10.11 -22.87
N SER A 192 -19.38 -9.18 -23.81
CA SER A 192 -20.50 -8.64 -24.55
C SER A 192 -21.39 -9.73 -25.17
N GLY A 193 -22.67 -9.69 -24.81
CA GLY A 193 -23.67 -10.66 -25.29
C GLY A 193 -23.58 -12.07 -24.71
N ALA A 194 -22.63 -12.36 -23.81
CA ALA A 194 -22.41 -13.69 -23.27
C ALA A 194 -22.55 -13.78 -21.73
N ALA A 195 -21.80 -12.97 -20.99
CA ALA A 195 -21.75 -13.07 -19.55
C ALA A 195 -21.36 -11.75 -18.87
N SER A 196 -21.83 -11.54 -17.65
CA SER A 196 -21.28 -10.51 -16.76
C SER A 196 -21.08 -11.06 -15.36
N LEU A 197 -20.03 -10.57 -14.69
CA LEU A 197 -19.75 -10.83 -13.29
C LEU A 197 -19.43 -9.50 -12.61
N THR A 198 -20.07 -9.21 -11.50
CA THR A 198 -19.81 -8.00 -10.70
C THR A 198 -19.56 -8.38 -9.25
N VAL A 199 -18.52 -7.78 -8.65
CA VAL A 199 -18.12 -8.01 -7.26
C VAL A 199 -18.16 -6.69 -6.52
N THR A 200 -18.83 -6.68 -5.38
CA THR A 200 -18.77 -5.62 -4.37
C THR A 200 -18.33 -6.22 -3.04
N GLY A 201 -17.74 -5.41 -2.15
CA GLY A 201 -17.37 -5.85 -0.81
C GLY A 201 -15.96 -5.52 -0.40
N LYS A 202 -15.59 -5.93 0.79
CA LYS A 202 -14.33 -5.56 1.43
C LYS A 202 -13.44 -6.78 1.62
N LEU A 203 -12.14 -6.58 1.40
CA LEU A 203 -11.09 -7.57 1.65
C LEU A 203 -10.02 -6.93 2.51
N ALA A 204 -9.62 -7.62 3.57
CA ALA A 204 -8.42 -7.31 4.33
C ALA A 204 -7.47 -8.51 4.34
N LEU A 205 -6.21 -8.26 4.11
CA LEU A 205 -5.14 -9.25 4.08
C LEU A 205 -3.99 -8.76 4.94
N ALA A 206 -3.40 -9.66 5.72
CA ALA A 206 -2.18 -9.38 6.46
C ALA A 206 -1.19 -10.53 6.32
N THR A 207 0.09 -10.18 6.20
CA THR A 207 1.20 -11.13 6.22
C THR A 207 2.25 -10.67 7.21
N LEU A 208 2.79 -11.60 7.99
CA LEU A 208 3.89 -11.35 8.92
C LEU A 208 5.05 -12.28 8.58
N LYS A 209 6.27 -11.74 8.51
CA LYS A 209 7.49 -12.50 8.25
C LYS A 209 8.59 -12.06 9.21
N PRO A 210 9.40 -13.00 9.73
CA PRO A 210 10.58 -12.68 10.55
C PRO A 210 11.58 -11.76 9.82
N ALA A 211 12.33 -10.98 10.58
CA ALA A 211 13.47 -10.23 10.07
C ALA A 211 14.64 -11.14 9.69
N GLU A 212 14.81 -12.22 10.45
CA GLU A 212 15.90 -13.18 10.25
C GLU A 212 15.62 -14.09 9.06
N VAL A 213 16.52 -14.11 8.07
CA VAL A 213 16.38 -14.89 6.84
C VAL A 213 16.41 -16.41 7.07
N THR A 214 16.93 -16.87 8.20
CA THR A 214 16.98 -18.29 8.58
C THR A 214 15.72 -18.76 9.30
N ASP A 215 14.87 -17.83 9.75
CA ASP A 215 13.55 -18.14 10.28
C ASP A 215 12.53 -18.12 9.13
N LEU A 216 12.08 -19.31 8.74
CA LEU A 216 11.18 -19.51 7.61
C LEU A 216 9.70 -19.47 8.01
N ARG A 217 9.41 -19.10 9.26
CA ARG A 217 8.01 -18.95 9.70
C ARG A 217 7.32 -17.80 8.93
N SER A 218 6.06 -17.97 8.68
CA SER A 218 5.21 -16.92 8.09
C SER A 218 3.76 -17.09 8.53
N TRP A 219 3.08 -15.98 8.65
CA TRP A 219 1.68 -15.92 9.04
C TRP A 219 0.90 -15.14 8.00
N PHE A 220 -0.32 -15.58 7.78
CA PHE A 220 -1.23 -14.98 6.82
C PHE A 220 -2.65 -14.92 7.40
N ALA A 221 -3.27 -13.76 7.29
CA ALA A 221 -4.69 -13.59 7.59
C ALA A 221 -5.41 -13.01 6.38
N LEU A 222 -6.62 -13.49 6.15
CA LEU A 222 -7.55 -12.96 5.17
C LEU A 222 -8.91 -12.78 5.84
N LYS A 223 -9.54 -11.63 5.59
CA LYS A 223 -10.93 -11.37 5.99
C LYS A 223 -11.67 -10.78 4.80
N LEU A 224 -12.82 -11.36 4.48
CA LEU A 224 -13.82 -10.80 3.59
C LEU A 224 -15.01 -10.33 4.42
N ALA A 225 -15.64 -9.25 4.01
CA ALA A 225 -16.86 -8.74 4.62
C ALA A 225 -17.78 -8.16 3.56
N ASP A 226 -19.07 -8.41 3.70
CA ASP A 226 -20.13 -7.84 2.87
C ASP A 226 -19.90 -8.08 1.36
N VAL A 227 -19.34 -9.24 0.99
CA VAL A 227 -19.02 -9.55 -0.39
C VAL A 227 -20.26 -10.06 -1.11
N THR A 228 -20.64 -9.35 -2.18
CA THR A 228 -21.70 -9.78 -3.09
C THR A 228 -21.10 -10.00 -4.47
N VAL A 229 -21.39 -11.15 -5.04
CA VAL A 229 -21.01 -11.51 -6.41
C VAL A 229 -22.28 -11.74 -7.20
N THR A 230 -22.54 -10.90 -8.18
CA THR A 230 -23.68 -11.03 -9.10
C THR A 230 -23.17 -11.47 -10.46
N GLY A 231 -23.72 -12.55 -10.98
CA GLY A 231 -23.34 -13.09 -12.28
C GLY A 231 -24.53 -13.32 -13.20
N THR A 232 -24.37 -13.05 -14.49
CA THR A 232 -25.36 -13.38 -15.54
C THR A 232 -24.69 -14.14 -16.68
N LEU A 233 -25.40 -15.16 -17.18
CA LEU A 233 -25.04 -15.88 -18.40
C LEU A 233 -26.19 -15.73 -19.40
N SER A 234 -25.97 -14.94 -20.44
CA SER A 234 -27.03 -14.59 -21.39
C SER A 234 -27.45 -15.78 -22.25
N ALA A 235 -26.51 -16.68 -22.57
CA ALA A 235 -26.78 -17.86 -23.41
C ALA A 235 -27.83 -18.83 -22.85
N VAL A 236 -28.01 -18.84 -21.52
CA VAL A 236 -28.95 -19.74 -20.82
C VAL A 236 -29.95 -18.99 -19.93
N THR A 237 -29.97 -17.65 -20.02
CA THR A 237 -30.84 -16.77 -19.20
C THR A 237 -30.69 -17.08 -17.70
N LEU A 238 -29.44 -17.32 -17.27
CA LEU A 238 -29.12 -17.62 -15.89
C LEU A 238 -28.62 -16.35 -15.18
N THR A 239 -29.21 -16.04 -14.04
CA THR A 239 -28.72 -15.04 -13.10
C THR A 239 -28.43 -15.72 -11.77
N ALA A 240 -27.27 -15.45 -11.18
CA ALA A 240 -26.89 -16.00 -9.88
C ALA A 240 -26.29 -14.89 -9.02
N ASP A 241 -26.73 -14.85 -7.76
CA ASP A 241 -26.21 -13.96 -6.73
C ASP A 241 -25.64 -14.80 -5.60
N LEU A 242 -24.41 -14.47 -5.19
CA LEU A 242 -23.75 -15.05 -4.02
C LEU A 242 -23.40 -13.92 -3.06
N THR A 243 -23.89 -14.04 -1.83
CA THR A 243 -23.53 -13.13 -0.74
C THR A 243 -22.69 -13.87 0.29
N ILE A 244 -21.58 -13.28 0.69
CA ILE A 244 -20.69 -13.76 1.74
C ILE A 244 -20.65 -12.66 2.79
N ASP A 245 -21.39 -12.85 3.90
CA ASP A 245 -21.45 -11.89 5.00
C ASP A 245 -20.09 -11.74 5.69
N GLY A 246 -19.35 -12.84 5.76
CA GLY A 246 -17.99 -12.84 6.30
C GLY A 246 -17.26 -14.15 6.04
N LEU A 247 -15.99 -14.04 5.72
CA LEU A 247 -15.05 -15.15 5.65
C LEU A 247 -13.75 -14.76 6.32
N GLY A 248 -13.25 -15.61 7.20
CA GLY A 248 -11.95 -15.43 7.85
C GLY A 248 -11.06 -16.63 7.61
N TYR A 249 -9.81 -16.36 7.28
CA TYR A 249 -8.75 -17.38 7.21
C TYR A 249 -7.57 -16.93 8.03
N ASN A 250 -7.02 -17.84 8.84
CA ASN A 250 -5.82 -17.60 9.65
C ASN A 250 -4.88 -18.79 9.46
N GLY A 251 -3.75 -18.54 8.84
CA GLY A 251 -2.75 -19.55 8.49
C GLY A 251 -1.38 -19.23 9.07
N ALA A 252 -0.61 -20.29 9.33
CA ALA A 252 0.79 -20.20 9.68
C ALA A 252 1.55 -21.31 8.95
N SER A 253 2.78 -21.05 8.54
CA SER A 253 3.63 -22.01 7.83
C SER A 253 5.11 -21.80 8.15
N GLY A 254 5.93 -22.79 7.83
CA GLY A 254 7.36 -22.76 8.05
C GLY A 254 7.76 -23.07 9.49
N ALA A 255 9.07 -23.00 9.72
CA ALA A 255 9.68 -23.28 11.02
C ALA A 255 10.94 -22.42 11.21
N THR A 256 11.36 -22.26 12.46
CA THR A 256 12.67 -21.68 12.81
C THR A 256 13.80 -22.56 12.30
N ALA A 257 15.03 -22.03 12.27
CA ALA A 257 16.23 -22.81 11.94
C ALA A 257 16.44 -24.06 12.84
N THR A 258 15.87 -24.06 14.05
CA THR A 258 15.90 -25.18 14.99
C THR A 258 14.71 -26.14 14.84
N GLY A 259 13.83 -25.92 13.84
CA GLY A 259 12.71 -26.79 13.53
C GLY A 259 11.43 -26.52 14.31
N VAL A 260 11.31 -25.41 15.04
CA VAL A 260 10.06 -25.02 15.74
C VAL A 260 9.08 -24.48 14.71
N ALA A 261 7.99 -25.21 14.47
CA ALA A 261 6.97 -24.82 13.51
C ALA A 261 6.18 -23.60 13.95
N ALA A 262 5.79 -22.77 12.98
CA ALA A 262 4.87 -21.65 13.23
C ALA A 262 3.50 -22.16 13.71
N LYS A 263 2.94 -21.52 14.73
CA LYS A 263 1.56 -21.72 15.19
C LYS A 263 0.71 -20.55 14.68
N ARG A 264 -0.60 -20.75 14.58
CA ARG A 264 -1.53 -19.66 14.20
C ARG A 264 -1.42 -18.50 15.17
N LEU A 265 -1.38 -17.28 14.62
CA LEU A 265 -1.27 -16.04 15.38
C LEU A 265 -2.63 -15.57 15.87
N ASN A 266 -2.69 -15.02 17.07
CA ASN A 266 -3.85 -14.24 17.50
C ASN A 266 -3.68 -12.79 17.01
N TRP A 267 -4.19 -12.48 15.84
CA TRP A 267 -4.04 -11.17 15.19
C TRP A 267 -4.64 -9.99 15.98
N ALA A 268 -5.50 -10.25 16.96
CA ALA A 268 -6.11 -9.21 17.78
C ALA A 268 -5.20 -8.72 18.93
N THR A 269 -4.24 -9.54 19.34
CA THR A 269 -3.38 -9.26 20.52
C THR A 269 -1.90 -9.42 20.25
N ALA A 270 -1.53 -9.78 19.01
CA ALA A 270 -0.13 -10.08 18.69
C ALA A 270 0.76 -8.83 18.55
N PHE A 271 0.17 -7.66 18.43
CA PHE A 271 0.89 -6.41 18.15
C PHE A 271 0.45 -5.29 19.08
N ASP A 272 1.40 -4.52 19.51
CA ASP A 272 1.22 -3.19 20.06
C ASP A 272 1.64 -2.17 18.99
N LEU A 273 0.67 -1.71 18.17
CA LEU A 273 0.95 -0.84 17.02
C LEU A 273 1.00 0.63 17.39
N ASP A 274 0.42 1.02 18.51
CA ASP A 274 0.34 2.38 19.03
C ASP A 274 1.28 2.61 20.23
N ALA A 275 1.94 1.55 20.73
CA ALA A 275 2.89 1.55 21.83
C ALA A 275 2.28 2.09 23.14
N ASP A 276 1.02 1.74 23.40
CA ASP A 276 0.32 2.14 24.63
C ASP A 276 0.40 1.08 25.75
N GLY A 277 1.00 -0.10 25.46
CA GLY A 277 1.16 -1.23 26.39
C GLY A 277 -0.07 -2.13 26.44
#